data_0e17c65e52c25869bbd752c09ee7e4ce
#
_entry.id   0e17c65e52c25869bbd752c09ee7e4ce
#
_cell.length_a   1.000
_cell.length_b   1.000
_cell.length_c   1.000
_cell.angle_alpha   90.00
_cell.angle_beta   90.00
_cell.angle_gamma   90.00
#
_symmetry.space_group_name_H-M   'P 1'
#
loop_
_entity.id
_entity.type
_entity.pdbx_description
1 polymer ?
#
loop_
_entity_poly.entity_id
_entity_poly.type
_entity_poly.pdbx_seq_one_letter_code
_entity_poly.pdbx_strand_id
1 'polypeptide(L)'
;MCFNMKKRFMYMIGAVVLLSATICQAQDATTGDNVPPYELNNLPKVDINKFPKNAEGAYVLFNGKSMEGWRGYNKDKVPGKWMIEDGALKFSSKGSGLTKEDGGDLIFAYDFRNFELEFEWKISHAGNSGVFFLAKEVKDQAIYVSSPEYQLLDNDNHPDAKQGVDGNRKSGSLYDMIPAKPQNGNPAGEWNKAKIVVNNGKVTHYQNGEKVVEYTLWTSDWTTLLQASKFSQEKWPLAFELLNNVGGASKSGVIGFQDHGDDVWLKNITVKVL
;
A
#
# COMPACT_ATOMS: atom_id res chain seq x y z
N MET A 1 32.16 77.21 34.05
CA MET A 1 33.04 76.06 34.09
C MET A 1 32.47 75.05 33.14
N CYS A 2 33.03 75.03 31.90
CA CYS A 2 32.59 74.14 30.82
C CYS A 2 33.46 72.94 30.82
N PHE A 3 32.85 71.75 30.77
CA PHE A 3 33.55 70.51 30.44
C PHE A 3 33.04 69.96 29.10
N ASN A 4 33.97 69.83 28.16
CA ASN A 4 33.82 69.32 26.83
C ASN A 4 33.77 67.79 26.88
N MET A 5 32.74 67.15 26.32
CA MET A 5 32.69 65.69 26.09
C MET A 5 32.79 65.39 24.60
N LYS A 6 33.89 64.81 24.20
CA LYS A 6 34.11 64.31 22.85
C LYS A 6 33.31 63.00 22.64
N LYS A 7 32.42 62.99 21.63
CA LYS A 7 31.75 61.81 21.13
C LYS A 7 32.72 60.93 20.36
N ARG A 8 32.93 59.68 20.80
CA ARG A 8 33.53 58.60 19.98
C ARG A 8 32.39 57.82 19.31
N PHE A 9 32.41 57.79 17.97
CA PHE A 9 31.62 56.90 17.16
C PHE A 9 32.27 55.54 17.17
N MET A 10 31.53 54.49 17.58
CA MET A 10 31.93 53.09 17.51
C MET A 10 31.04 52.42 16.47
N TYR A 11 31.64 52.00 15.35
CA TYR A 11 30.98 51.20 14.30
C TYR A 11 30.77 49.81 14.85
N MET A 12 29.51 49.42 15.04
CA MET A 12 29.11 48.01 15.22
C MET A 12 28.91 47.36 13.86
N ILE A 13 29.81 46.44 13.55
CA ILE A 13 29.63 45.51 12.41
C ILE A 13 28.64 44.44 12.90
N GLY A 14 27.41 44.49 12.41
CA GLY A 14 26.41 43.47 12.65
C GLY A 14 26.68 42.25 11.80
N ALA A 15 27.09 41.15 12.42
CA ALA A 15 27.11 39.85 11.78
C ALA A 15 25.67 39.34 11.66
N VAL A 16 25.16 39.27 10.44
CA VAL A 16 23.89 38.60 10.14
C VAL A 16 24.17 37.10 10.17
N VAL A 17 23.77 36.45 11.25
CA VAL A 17 23.70 35.00 11.33
C VAL A 17 22.41 34.57 10.64
N LEU A 18 22.50 34.05 9.42
CA LEU A 18 21.38 33.35 8.77
C LEU A 18 21.19 32.01 9.49
N LEU A 19 20.26 31.95 10.42
CA LEU A 19 19.71 30.70 10.90
C LEU A 19 18.82 30.13 9.77
N SER A 20 19.34 29.11 9.08
CA SER A 20 18.51 28.24 8.28
C SER A 20 17.62 27.41 9.22
N ALA A 21 16.39 27.87 9.40
CA ALA A 21 15.37 27.06 10.06
C ALA A 21 14.99 25.92 9.12
N THR A 22 15.54 24.74 9.40
CA THR A 22 15.01 23.49 8.85
C THR A 22 13.60 23.32 9.44
N ILE A 23 12.57 23.66 8.66
CA ILE A 23 11.18 23.37 9.02
C ILE A 23 11.05 21.85 8.90
N CYS A 24 11.23 21.16 10.03
CA CYS A 24 10.74 19.81 10.20
C CYS A 24 9.21 19.94 10.26
N GLN A 25 8.52 19.64 9.15
CA GLN A 25 7.08 19.50 9.16
C GLN A 25 6.76 18.21 9.93
N ALA A 26 6.67 18.32 11.25
CA ALA A 26 5.93 17.38 12.04
C ALA A 26 4.46 17.50 11.59
N GLN A 27 3.94 16.49 10.89
CA GLN A 27 2.50 16.38 10.68
C GLN A 27 1.88 16.14 12.07
N ASP A 28 1.17 17.14 12.60
CA ASP A 28 0.29 16.96 13.73
C ASP A 28 -0.80 15.95 13.35
N ALA A 29 -0.52 14.67 13.58
CA ALA A 29 -1.57 13.69 13.68
C ALA A 29 -2.21 13.90 15.06
N THR A 30 -3.42 14.41 15.10
CA THR A 30 -4.29 14.32 16.27
C THR A 30 -4.62 12.86 16.48
N THR A 31 -3.70 12.12 17.13
CA THR A 31 -3.94 10.76 17.55
C THR A 31 -4.94 10.82 18.71
N GLY A 32 -6.02 10.07 18.59
CA GLY A 32 -6.91 9.83 19.73
C GLY A 32 -6.12 9.25 20.90
N ASP A 33 -6.51 9.49 22.13
CA ASP A 33 -5.77 9.28 23.39
C ASP A 33 -5.17 7.84 23.60
N ASN A 34 -5.43 6.88 22.69
CA ASN A 34 -5.00 5.48 22.78
C ASN A 34 -4.25 4.95 21.56
N VAL A 35 -3.88 5.79 20.59
CA VAL A 35 -3.14 5.33 19.40
C VAL A 35 -1.64 5.36 19.70
N PRO A 36 -0.90 4.24 19.56
CA PRO A 36 0.55 4.24 19.69
C PRO A 36 1.19 5.20 18.69
N PRO A 37 2.24 5.94 19.07
CA PRO A 37 2.96 6.80 18.14
C PRO A 37 3.56 5.97 17.01
N TYR A 38 3.55 6.52 15.79
CA TYR A 38 4.13 5.89 14.62
C TYR A 38 4.91 6.89 13.76
N GLU A 39 5.84 6.38 12.98
CA GLU A 39 6.63 7.15 12.02
C GLU A 39 6.40 6.62 10.61
N LEU A 40 6.38 7.52 9.63
CA LEU A 40 6.36 7.14 8.22
C LEU A 40 7.78 7.09 7.67
N ASN A 41 8.10 6.03 6.94
CA ASN A 41 9.34 5.97 6.17
C ASN A 41 9.22 6.88 4.93
N ASN A 42 10.26 7.67 4.71
CA ASN A 42 10.36 8.53 3.54
C ASN A 42 11.38 7.95 2.55
N LEU A 43 11.07 6.78 1.99
CA LEU A 43 11.90 6.12 0.99
C LEU A 43 11.69 6.72 -0.41
N PRO A 44 12.70 6.65 -1.29
CA PRO A 44 12.61 7.21 -2.64
C PRO A 44 11.41 6.70 -3.43
N LYS A 45 10.78 7.60 -4.17
CA LYS A 45 9.69 7.31 -5.10
C LYS A 45 10.18 7.46 -6.54
N VAL A 46 9.54 6.75 -7.45
CA VAL A 46 9.84 6.86 -8.88
C VAL A 46 9.01 7.98 -9.52
N ASP A 47 9.51 8.50 -10.64
CA ASP A 47 8.72 9.33 -11.53
C ASP A 47 7.91 8.44 -12.48
N ILE A 48 6.60 8.39 -12.29
CA ILE A 48 5.70 7.54 -13.09
C ILE A 48 5.73 7.88 -14.59
N ASN A 49 6.07 9.12 -14.95
CA ASN A 49 6.13 9.55 -16.34
C ASN A 49 7.27 8.90 -17.14
N LYS A 50 8.22 8.24 -16.46
CA LYS A 50 9.27 7.45 -17.10
C LYS A 50 8.80 6.06 -17.54
N PHE A 51 7.63 5.62 -17.10
CA PHE A 51 7.09 4.31 -17.43
C PHE A 51 6.25 4.38 -18.72
N PRO A 52 6.32 3.32 -19.57
CA PRO A 52 5.56 3.28 -20.81
C PRO A 52 4.06 3.18 -20.53
N LYS A 53 3.26 3.69 -21.47
CA LYS A 53 1.80 3.53 -21.47
C LYS A 53 1.39 2.51 -22.52
N ASN A 54 0.33 1.76 -22.22
CA ASN A 54 -0.35 0.91 -23.19
C ASN A 54 -1.27 1.73 -24.12
N ALA A 55 -1.99 1.07 -25.04
CA ALA A 55 -2.87 1.72 -26.00
C ALA A 55 -4.06 2.44 -25.34
N GLU A 56 -4.48 2.02 -24.15
CA GLU A 56 -5.56 2.61 -23.36
C GLU A 56 -5.08 3.77 -22.48
N GLY A 57 -3.79 4.12 -22.56
CA GLY A 57 -3.18 5.23 -21.82
C GLY A 57 -2.81 4.88 -20.35
N ALA A 58 -2.90 3.61 -19.96
CA ALA A 58 -2.49 3.16 -18.64
C ALA A 58 -0.97 2.92 -18.59
N TYR A 59 -0.33 3.32 -17.50
CA TYR A 59 1.08 3.03 -17.25
C TYR A 59 1.30 1.52 -17.07
N VAL A 60 2.31 0.98 -17.74
CA VAL A 60 2.71 -0.42 -17.61
C VAL A 60 3.70 -0.51 -16.45
N LEU A 61 3.23 -0.97 -15.29
CA LEU A 61 4.07 -1.10 -14.08
C LEU A 61 4.95 -2.35 -14.12
N PHE A 62 4.51 -3.38 -14.85
CA PHE A 62 5.29 -4.59 -15.07
C PHE A 62 5.04 -5.15 -16.47
N ASN A 63 6.12 -5.34 -17.20
CA ASN A 63 6.13 -5.76 -18.62
C ASN A 63 6.60 -7.21 -18.86
N GLY A 64 6.72 -8.00 -17.79
CA GLY A 64 7.24 -9.37 -17.85
C GLY A 64 8.77 -9.49 -17.88
N LYS A 65 9.52 -8.38 -17.85
CA LYS A 65 10.99 -8.38 -18.06
C LYS A 65 11.79 -7.61 -17.01
N SER A 66 11.20 -6.64 -16.32
CA SER A 66 11.91 -5.75 -15.39
C SER A 66 11.09 -5.49 -14.15
N MET A 67 11.78 -5.43 -13.01
CA MET A 67 11.23 -4.94 -11.72
C MET A 67 11.59 -3.48 -11.48
N GLU A 68 11.88 -2.70 -12.52
CA GLU A 68 12.09 -1.25 -12.39
C GLU A 68 10.89 -0.60 -11.72
N GLY A 69 11.12 0.27 -10.74
CA GLY A 69 10.08 0.92 -9.96
C GLY A 69 9.55 0.08 -8.78
N TRP A 70 9.92 -1.18 -8.68
CA TRP A 70 9.53 -2.06 -7.59
C TRP A 70 10.61 -2.14 -6.50
N ARG A 71 10.19 -2.25 -5.25
CA ARG A 71 11.02 -2.53 -4.07
C ARG A 71 10.18 -3.16 -2.96
N GLY A 72 10.83 -3.62 -1.90
CA GLY A 72 10.12 -4.10 -0.73
C GLY A 72 9.44 -2.95 0.04
N TYR A 73 8.32 -3.25 0.68
CA TYR A 73 7.70 -2.36 1.66
C TYR A 73 8.67 -2.10 2.81
N ASN A 74 8.88 -0.84 3.16
CA ASN A 74 9.91 -0.41 4.14
C ASN A 74 11.35 -0.85 3.79
N LYS A 75 11.63 -1.16 2.52
CA LYS A 75 12.97 -1.58 2.05
C LYS A 75 13.37 -0.74 0.82
N ASP A 76 14.66 -0.64 0.57
CA ASP A 76 15.24 0.08 -0.58
C ASP A 76 15.44 -0.82 -1.83
N LYS A 77 15.32 -2.15 -1.66
CA LYS A 77 15.53 -3.16 -2.71
C LYS A 77 14.36 -4.11 -2.81
N VAL A 78 14.25 -4.78 -3.95
CA VAL A 78 13.33 -5.90 -4.14
C VAL A 78 13.74 -7.05 -3.21
N PRO A 79 12.82 -7.62 -2.42
CA PRO A 79 13.11 -8.79 -1.60
C PRO A 79 13.48 -10.00 -2.46
N GLY A 80 14.47 -10.78 -2.02
CA GLY A 80 15.06 -11.87 -2.83
C GLY A 80 14.10 -12.99 -3.22
N LYS A 81 12.97 -13.16 -2.51
CA LYS A 81 11.93 -14.14 -2.86
C LYS A 81 11.02 -13.71 -4.00
N TRP A 82 11.07 -12.44 -4.42
CA TRP A 82 10.39 -11.95 -5.61
C TRP A 82 11.31 -12.10 -6.83
N MET A 83 10.83 -12.73 -7.87
CA MET A 83 11.58 -12.98 -9.11
C MET A 83 10.68 -12.85 -10.34
N ILE A 84 11.29 -12.86 -11.51
CA ILE A 84 10.56 -12.97 -12.78
C ILE A 84 10.64 -14.43 -13.25
N GLU A 85 9.48 -15.07 -13.40
CA GLU A 85 9.35 -16.42 -13.90
C GLU A 85 8.31 -16.44 -15.03
N ASP A 86 8.68 -16.88 -16.21
CA ASP A 86 7.79 -17.01 -17.40
C ASP A 86 6.99 -15.73 -17.71
N GLY A 87 7.63 -14.57 -17.54
CA GLY A 87 7.01 -13.28 -17.81
C GLY A 87 6.03 -12.80 -16.71
N ALA A 88 5.99 -13.45 -15.55
CA ALA A 88 5.25 -13.04 -14.39
C ALA A 88 6.18 -12.62 -13.24
N LEU A 89 5.75 -11.67 -12.42
CA LEU A 89 6.29 -11.49 -11.08
C LEU A 89 5.85 -12.67 -10.24
N LYS A 90 6.80 -13.36 -9.63
CA LYS A 90 6.55 -14.51 -8.77
C LYS A 90 7.12 -14.25 -7.38
N PHE A 91 6.32 -14.43 -6.35
CA PHE A 91 6.82 -14.72 -5.02
C PHE A 91 7.05 -16.23 -4.89
N SER A 92 8.24 -16.62 -4.42
CA SER A 92 8.60 -18.03 -4.25
C SER A 92 8.73 -18.37 -2.77
N SER A 93 7.86 -19.23 -2.27
CA SER A 93 7.91 -19.75 -0.91
C SER A 93 9.18 -20.58 -0.63
N LYS A 94 9.75 -21.21 -1.68
CA LYS A 94 10.84 -22.17 -1.61
C LYS A 94 12.09 -21.74 -2.40
N GLY A 95 12.49 -20.49 -2.29
CA GLY A 95 13.75 -20.04 -2.93
C GLY A 95 14.95 -20.81 -2.38
N SER A 96 15.70 -21.50 -3.26
CA SER A 96 16.92 -22.21 -2.86
C SER A 96 17.96 -21.21 -2.33
N GLY A 97 18.47 -21.44 -1.11
CA GLY A 97 19.44 -20.55 -0.48
C GLY A 97 18.88 -19.24 0.08
N LEU A 98 17.55 -19.01 0.00
CA LEU A 98 16.89 -17.84 0.57
C LEU A 98 16.39 -18.14 2.00
N THR A 99 16.44 -17.12 2.85
CA THR A 99 15.98 -17.16 4.24
C THR A 99 14.63 -16.42 4.39
N LYS A 100 14.11 -16.36 5.60
CA LYS A 100 12.90 -15.60 5.89
C LYS A 100 13.14 -14.08 5.71
N GLU A 101 14.33 -13.61 5.97
CA GLU A 101 14.74 -12.21 5.85
C GLU A 101 14.77 -11.73 4.39
N ASP A 102 14.88 -12.67 3.43
CA ASP A 102 14.78 -12.39 2.00
C ASP A 102 13.34 -12.18 1.50
N GLY A 103 12.36 -12.36 2.37
CA GLY A 103 10.95 -12.09 2.12
C GLY A 103 10.55 -10.63 2.34
N GLY A 104 9.26 -10.39 2.21
CA GLY A 104 8.57 -9.13 2.45
C GLY A 104 7.68 -8.72 1.29
N ASP A 105 6.69 -7.86 1.60
CA ASP A 105 5.74 -7.38 0.61
C ASP A 105 6.46 -6.56 -0.48
N LEU A 106 6.02 -6.70 -1.72
CA LEU A 106 6.55 -5.97 -2.88
C LEU A 106 5.67 -4.76 -3.16
N ILE A 107 6.25 -3.57 -3.30
CA ILE A 107 5.51 -2.36 -3.64
C ILE A 107 6.03 -1.71 -4.93
N PHE A 108 5.13 -1.03 -5.66
CA PHE A 108 5.54 -0.08 -6.68
C PHE A 108 5.76 1.29 -6.02
N ALA A 109 6.95 1.85 -6.18
CA ALA A 109 7.43 3.00 -5.41
C ALA A 109 6.86 4.34 -5.89
N TYR A 110 5.52 4.44 -6.01
CA TYR A 110 4.79 5.65 -6.39
C TYR A 110 3.48 5.75 -5.60
N ASP A 111 3.11 6.95 -5.16
CA ASP A 111 1.87 7.17 -4.41
C ASP A 111 0.72 7.49 -5.38
N PHE A 112 -0.18 6.54 -5.54
CA PHE A 112 -1.43 6.69 -6.31
C PHE A 112 -2.54 7.26 -5.43
N ARG A 113 -3.43 8.06 -6.02
CA ARG A 113 -4.61 8.62 -5.35
C ARG A 113 -5.92 8.14 -5.97
N ASN A 114 -6.14 8.50 -7.23
CA ASN A 114 -7.28 8.04 -8.03
C ASN A 114 -6.73 7.23 -9.20
N PHE A 115 -7.16 6.00 -9.34
CA PHE A 115 -6.60 5.09 -10.34
C PHE A 115 -7.51 3.91 -10.65
N GLU A 116 -7.24 3.28 -11.78
CA GLU A 116 -7.66 1.92 -12.12
C GLU A 116 -6.40 1.05 -12.19
N LEU A 117 -6.28 0.08 -11.30
CA LEU A 117 -5.24 -0.96 -11.31
C LEU A 117 -5.83 -2.20 -11.96
N GLU A 118 -5.18 -2.71 -13.02
CA GLU A 118 -5.50 -3.99 -13.62
C GLU A 118 -4.30 -4.94 -13.54
N PHE A 119 -4.57 -6.21 -13.27
CA PHE A 119 -3.56 -7.26 -13.23
C PHE A 119 -4.18 -8.63 -13.39
N GLU A 120 -3.34 -9.61 -13.73
CA GLU A 120 -3.70 -11.02 -13.67
C GLU A 120 -2.93 -11.70 -12.54
N TRP A 121 -3.58 -12.62 -11.84
CA TRP A 121 -2.99 -13.35 -10.74
C TRP A 121 -3.30 -14.84 -10.80
N LYS A 122 -2.37 -15.63 -10.29
CA LYS A 122 -2.47 -17.07 -10.10
C LYS A 122 -1.84 -17.42 -8.76
N ILE A 123 -2.44 -18.37 -8.03
CA ILE A 123 -1.95 -18.77 -6.72
C ILE A 123 -1.74 -20.27 -6.66
N SER A 124 -0.80 -20.72 -5.80
CA SER A 124 -0.56 -22.14 -5.55
C SER A 124 -1.72 -22.80 -4.81
N HIS A 125 -1.73 -24.15 -4.81
CA HIS A 125 -2.65 -24.93 -3.97
C HIS A 125 -2.52 -24.50 -2.50
N ALA A 126 -3.66 -24.30 -1.85
CA ALA A 126 -3.78 -23.76 -0.50
C ALA A 126 -3.03 -22.45 -0.28
N GLY A 127 -2.83 -21.63 -1.34
CA GLY A 127 -2.07 -20.39 -1.27
C GLY A 127 -2.90 -19.20 -0.80
N ASN A 128 -2.19 -18.23 -0.21
CA ASN A 128 -2.69 -16.95 0.28
C ASN A 128 -1.75 -15.82 -0.15
N SER A 129 -2.31 -14.72 -0.57
CA SER A 129 -1.65 -13.45 -0.88
C SER A 129 -2.69 -12.32 -0.88
N GLY A 130 -2.28 -11.09 -1.15
CA GLY A 130 -3.19 -9.95 -1.20
C GLY A 130 -2.64 -8.80 -2.02
N VAL A 131 -3.51 -7.89 -2.40
CA VAL A 131 -3.12 -6.64 -3.07
C VAL A 131 -3.52 -5.47 -2.19
N PHE A 132 -2.52 -4.69 -1.83
CA PHE A 132 -2.66 -3.49 -1.01
C PHE A 132 -2.66 -2.25 -1.88
N PHE A 133 -3.39 -1.23 -1.47
CA PHE A 133 -3.44 0.04 -2.20
C PHE A 133 -3.67 1.22 -1.26
N LEU A 134 -3.21 2.39 -1.67
CA LEU A 134 -3.16 3.59 -0.83
C LEU A 134 -2.35 3.38 0.47
N ALA A 135 -1.44 2.39 0.51
CA ALA A 135 -0.66 2.06 1.68
C ALA A 135 0.35 3.18 2.02
N LYS A 136 0.50 3.49 3.29
CA LYS A 136 1.61 4.30 3.81
C LYS A 136 2.69 3.38 4.35
N GLU A 137 3.94 3.74 4.11
CA GLU A 137 5.07 2.99 4.64
C GLU A 137 5.30 3.39 6.09
N VAL A 138 4.66 2.66 7.00
CA VAL A 138 4.77 2.88 8.44
C VAL A 138 5.97 2.09 8.95
N LYS A 139 6.92 2.76 9.59
CA LYS A 139 8.14 2.17 10.11
C LYS A 139 7.82 1.03 11.08
N ASP A 140 8.53 -0.08 10.93
CA ASP A 140 8.41 -1.28 11.78
C ASP A 140 6.99 -1.91 11.81
N GLN A 141 6.11 -1.55 10.87
CA GLN A 141 4.78 -2.15 10.73
C GLN A 141 4.64 -2.90 9.41
N ALA A 142 3.73 -3.87 9.38
CA ALA A 142 3.33 -4.55 8.14
C ALA A 142 2.41 -3.66 7.30
N ILE A 143 2.40 -3.88 5.97
CA ILE A 143 1.65 -3.05 5.01
C ILE A 143 0.14 -3.01 5.29
N TYR A 144 -0.45 -4.13 5.73
CA TYR A 144 -1.88 -4.25 6.03
C TYR A 144 -2.36 -3.42 7.22
N VAL A 145 -1.43 -2.84 7.99
CA VAL A 145 -1.78 -1.93 9.10
C VAL A 145 -2.29 -0.59 8.57
N SER A 146 -1.88 -0.19 7.37
CA SER A 146 -2.21 1.12 6.77
C SER A 146 -2.98 1.03 5.44
N SER A 147 -3.35 -0.18 4.99
CA SER A 147 -3.93 -0.40 3.66
C SER A 147 -5.11 -1.34 3.67
N PRO A 148 -6.20 -1.03 2.95
CA PRO A 148 -7.17 -2.05 2.58
C PRO A 148 -6.53 -3.10 1.69
N GLU A 149 -7.10 -4.31 1.73
CA GLU A 149 -6.58 -5.47 1.01
C GLU A 149 -7.63 -6.09 0.10
N TYR A 150 -7.28 -6.25 -1.19
CA TYR A 150 -7.98 -7.12 -2.13
C TYR A 150 -7.39 -8.52 -1.98
N GLN A 151 -8.20 -9.48 -1.50
CA GLN A 151 -7.72 -10.83 -1.18
C GLN A 151 -7.41 -11.66 -2.41
N LEU A 152 -6.28 -12.38 -2.39
CA LEU A 152 -5.90 -13.41 -3.35
C LEU A 152 -5.80 -14.75 -2.60
N LEU A 153 -6.71 -15.68 -2.85
CA LEU A 153 -6.81 -16.91 -2.06
C LEU A 153 -7.22 -18.10 -2.90
N ASP A 154 -6.66 -19.27 -2.57
CA ASP A 154 -7.28 -20.54 -2.93
C ASP A 154 -8.51 -20.77 -2.04
N ASN A 155 -9.67 -20.42 -2.57
CA ASN A 155 -10.94 -20.45 -1.82
C ASN A 155 -11.36 -21.85 -1.36
N ASP A 156 -10.88 -22.89 -2.02
CA ASP A 156 -11.28 -24.27 -1.78
C ASP A 156 -10.42 -24.93 -0.69
N ASN A 157 -9.12 -24.64 -0.69
CA ASN A 157 -8.16 -25.38 0.11
C ASN A 157 -7.50 -24.56 1.24
N HIS A 158 -7.42 -23.22 1.13
CA HIS A 158 -6.79 -22.44 2.19
C HIS A 158 -7.73 -22.31 3.41
N PRO A 159 -7.25 -22.53 4.65
CA PRO A 159 -8.10 -22.51 5.85
C PRO A 159 -8.76 -21.16 6.13
N ASP A 160 -8.15 -20.04 5.69
CA ASP A 160 -8.69 -18.69 5.91
C ASP A 160 -10.02 -18.47 5.15
N ALA A 161 -10.28 -19.21 4.05
CA ALA A 161 -11.55 -19.15 3.31
C ALA A 161 -12.77 -19.53 4.16
N LYS A 162 -12.55 -20.30 5.24
CA LYS A 162 -13.58 -20.77 6.18
C LYS A 162 -13.71 -19.88 7.42
N GLN A 163 -12.85 -18.86 7.52
CA GLN A 163 -12.84 -17.91 8.63
C GLN A 163 -13.55 -16.61 8.22
N GLY A 164 -13.66 -15.68 9.17
CA GLY A 164 -14.37 -14.41 8.97
C GLY A 164 -15.89 -14.60 8.96
N VAL A 165 -16.57 -13.72 8.23
CA VAL A 165 -18.03 -13.67 8.15
C VAL A 165 -18.46 -13.69 6.67
N ASP A 166 -19.40 -14.55 6.33
CA ASP A 166 -20.02 -14.65 4.97
C ASP A 166 -19.00 -14.79 3.83
N GLY A 167 -17.79 -15.32 4.09
CA GLY A 167 -16.74 -15.47 3.09
C GLY A 167 -15.96 -14.19 2.79
N ASN A 168 -15.94 -13.24 3.69
CA ASN A 168 -15.21 -11.96 3.53
C ASN A 168 -13.67 -12.10 3.55
N ARG A 169 -13.15 -13.34 3.63
CA ARG A 169 -11.72 -13.66 3.46
C ARG A 169 -11.43 -14.48 2.20
N LYS A 170 -12.43 -14.67 1.33
CA LYS A 170 -12.25 -15.30 0.03
C LYS A 170 -11.70 -14.31 -1.01
N SER A 171 -11.17 -14.85 -2.12
CA SER A 171 -10.58 -14.04 -3.20
C SER A 171 -11.54 -12.97 -3.72
N GLY A 172 -11.01 -11.79 -4.06
CA GLY A 172 -11.79 -10.63 -4.53
C GLY A 172 -12.44 -9.80 -3.43
N SER A 173 -12.55 -10.33 -2.20
CA SER A 173 -13.13 -9.61 -1.05
C SER A 173 -12.28 -8.41 -0.63
N LEU A 174 -12.91 -7.42 0.00
CA LEU A 174 -12.20 -6.54 0.92
C LEU A 174 -11.96 -7.35 2.20
N TYR A 175 -10.71 -7.77 2.40
CA TYR A 175 -10.33 -8.73 3.41
C TYR A 175 -10.87 -8.39 4.82
N ASP A 176 -11.51 -9.40 5.45
CA ASP A 176 -12.11 -9.34 6.78
C ASP A 176 -13.25 -8.33 6.94
N MET A 177 -13.70 -7.67 5.87
CA MET A 177 -14.74 -6.64 5.91
C MET A 177 -15.92 -6.92 4.98
N ILE A 178 -15.71 -6.95 3.65
CA ILE A 178 -16.80 -7.12 2.68
C ILE A 178 -16.54 -8.35 1.81
N PRO A 179 -17.45 -9.34 1.80
CA PRO A 179 -17.31 -10.51 0.94
C PRO A 179 -17.50 -10.15 -0.54
N ALA A 180 -16.69 -10.74 -1.40
CA ALA A 180 -16.89 -10.66 -2.85
C ALA A 180 -18.18 -11.40 -3.25
N LYS A 181 -19.03 -10.77 -4.05
CA LYS A 181 -20.27 -11.32 -4.59
C LYS A 181 -20.45 -10.88 -6.06
N PRO A 182 -20.46 -11.83 -7.02
CA PRO A 182 -20.33 -13.28 -6.86
C PRO A 182 -18.90 -13.72 -6.47
N GLN A 183 -18.79 -14.95 -5.96
CA GLN A 183 -17.53 -15.65 -5.80
C GLN A 183 -17.19 -16.35 -7.12
N ASN A 184 -16.44 -15.69 -8.00
CA ASN A 184 -16.16 -16.14 -9.37
C ASN A 184 -14.66 -16.32 -9.63
N GLY A 185 -13.85 -16.50 -8.57
CA GLY A 185 -12.42 -16.81 -8.69
C GLY A 185 -12.21 -18.21 -9.31
N ASN A 186 -11.27 -18.32 -10.24
CA ASN A 186 -10.82 -19.59 -10.78
C ASN A 186 -10.01 -20.36 -9.72
N PRO A 187 -9.97 -21.69 -9.80
CA PRO A 187 -9.22 -22.53 -8.88
C PRO A 187 -7.71 -22.20 -8.82
N ALA A 188 -7.06 -22.66 -7.76
CA ALA A 188 -5.60 -22.59 -7.64
C ALA A 188 -4.90 -23.19 -8.88
N GLY A 189 -3.84 -22.53 -9.33
CA GLY A 189 -3.11 -22.89 -10.55
C GLY A 189 -3.67 -22.27 -11.83
N GLU A 190 -4.83 -21.67 -11.81
CA GLU A 190 -5.44 -20.97 -12.95
C GLU A 190 -5.30 -19.44 -12.81
N TRP A 191 -5.24 -18.75 -13.97
CA TRP A 191 -5.17 -17.30 -14.00
C TRP A 191 -6.53 -16.64 -13.74
N ASN A 192 -6.55 -15.63 -12.92
CA ASN A 192 -7.67 -14.73 -12.66
C ASN A 192 -7.33 -13.34 -13.17
N LYS A 193 -8.33 -12.58 -13.59
CA LYS A 193 -8.21 -11.14 -13.88
C LYS A 193 -8.79 -10.35 -12.74
N ALA A 194 -8.09 -9.32 -12.30
CA ALA A 194 -8.53 -8.42 -11.25
C ALA A 194 -8.43 -6.97 -11.71
N LYS A 195 -9.38 -6.15 -11.24
CA LYS A 195 -9.33 -4.70 -11.36
C LYS A 195 -9.74 -4.07 -10.03
N ILE A 196 -8.98 -3.06 -9.60
CA ILE A 196 -9.32 -2.21 -8.46
C ILE A 196 -9.45 -0.78 -8.99
N VAL A 197 -10.62 -0.18 -8.79
CA VAL A 197 -10.87 1.23 -9.13
C VAL A 197 -10.96 2.04 -7.85
N VAL A 198 -10.16 3.07 -7.73
CA VAL A 198 -10.24 4.06 -6.65
C VAL A 198 -10.48 5.43 -7.29
N ASN A 199 -11.64 6.02 -7.00
CA ASN A 199 -11.98 7.35 -7.52
C ASN A 199 -12.70 8.18 -6.46
N ASN A 200 -12.02 9.21 -5.94
CA ASN A 200 -12.53 10.11 -4.90
C ASN A 200 -13.11 9.37 -3.68
N GLY A 201 -12.40 8.32 -3.23
CA GLY A 201 -12.78 7.50 -2.09
C GLY A 201 -13.72 6.34 -2.42
N LYS A 202 -14.44 6.37 -3.52
CA LYS A 202 -15.19 5.22 -3.98
C LYS A 202 -14.24 4.16 -4.49
N VAL A 203 -14.35 2.95 -3.93
CA VAL A 203 -13.54 1.78 -4.30
C VAL A 203 -14.43 0.71 -4.86
N THR A 204 -13.99 0.10 -5.97
CA THR A 204 -14.70 -1.01 -6.60
C THR A 204 -13.70 -2.12 -6.93
N HIS A 205 -13.99 -3.34 -6.49
CA HIS A 205 -13.25 -4.54 -6.88
C HIS A 205 -13.97 -5.25 -8.01
N TYR A 206 -13.21 -5.68 -9.00
CA TYR A 206 -13.66 -6.57 -10.06
C TYR A 206 -12.82 -7.84 -10.04
N GLN A 207 -13.45 -8.98 -10.26
CA GLN A 207 -12.81 -10.28 -10.44
C GLN A 207 -13.42 -10.96 -11.66
N ASN A 208 -12.55 -11.41 -12.58
CA ASN A 208 -12.93 -12.09 -13.82
C ASN A 208 -14.02 -11.33 -14.63
N GLY A 209 -13.91 -9.99 -14.67
CA GLY A 209 -14.80 -9.11 -15.43
C GLY A 209 -16.05 -8.66 -14.69
N GLU A 210 -16.38 -9.22 -13.54
CA GLU A 210 -17.56 -8.84 -12.76
C GLU A 210 -17.21 -7.96 -11.57
N LYS A 211 -18.06 -6.98 -11.25
CA LYS A 211 -17.97 -6.20 -10.02
C LYS A 211 -18.36 -7.10 -8.84
N VAL A 212 -17.44 -7.25 -7.88
CA VAL A 212 -17.64 -8.16 -6.74
C VAL A 212 -17.73 -7.45 -5.38
N VAL A 213 -17.13 -6.24 -5.25
CA VAL A 213 -17.18 -5.41 -4.03
C VAL A 213 -17.28 -3.94 -4.43
N GLU A 214 -18.00 -3.14 -3.65
CA GLU A 214 -18.03 -1.68 -3.76
C GLU A 214 -18.19 -1.05 -2.37
N TYR A 215 -17.44 0.01 -2.07
CA TYR A 215 -17.51 0.75 -0.81
C TYR A 215 -16.92 2.16 -0.98
N THR A 216 -17.08 3.00 0.04
CA THR A 216 -16.53 4.36 0.03
C THR A 216 -15.69 4.60 1.28
N LEU A 217 -14.41 4.88 1.09
CA LEU A 217 -13.45 5.24 2.13
C LEU A 217 -13.84 6.58 2.79
N TRP A 218 -13.38 6.79 4.02
CA TRP A 218 -13.49 8.05 4.77
C TRP A 218 -14.94 8.48 5.06
N THR A 219 -15.85 7.52 5.15
CA THR A 219 -17.26 7.73 5.51
C THR A 219 -17.57 7.09 6.87
N SER A 220 -18.73 7.43 7.45
CA SER A 220 -19.23 6.74 8.65
C SER A 220 -19.43 5.24 8.43
N ASP A 221 -19.87 4.84 7.23
CA ASP A 221 -20.05 3.43 6.88
C ASP A 221 -18.71 2.70 6.86
N TRP A 222 -17.65 3.34 6.33
CA TRP A 222 -16.28 2.82 6.38
C TRP A 222 -15.80 2.61 7.81
N THR A 223 -15.99 3.62 8.69
CA THR A 223 -15.65 3.52 10.11
C THR A 223 -16.42 2.38 10.79
N THR A 224 -17.70 2.20 10.46
CA THR A 224 -18.52 1.12 11.00
C THR A 224 -18.01 -0.26 10.56
N LEU A 225 -17.63 -0.42 9.29
CA LEU A 225 -17.01 -1.65 8.78
C LEU A 225 -15.70 -1.99 9.50
N LEU A 226 -14.84 -1.00 9.72
CA LEU A 226 -13.59 -1.18 10.47
C LEU A 226 -13.86 -1.64 11.90
N GLN A 227 -14.81 -1.02 12.59
CA GLN A 227 -15.17 -1.40 13.96
C GLN A 227 -15.71 -2.84 14.07
N ALA A 228 -16.36 -3.34 13.02
CA ALA A 228 -16.88 -4.71 12.99
C ALA A 228 -15.80 -5.76 12.65
N SER A 229 -14.62 -5.36 12.20
CA SER A 229 -13.54 -6.22 11.72
C SER A 229 -12.49 -6.54 12.81
N LYS A 230 -11.44 -7.28 12.42
CA LYS A 230 -10.26 -7.48 13.26
C LYS A 230 -9.47 -6.18 13.51
N PHE A 231 -9.69 -5.15 12.69
CA PHE A 231 -9.02 -3.85 12.77
C PHE A 231 -9.80 -2.84 13.63
N SER A 232 -10.73 -3.28 14.48
CA SER A 232 -11.49 -2.38 15.37
C SER A 232 -10.55 -1.62 16.31
N GLN A 233 -10.98 -0.43 16.71
CA GLN A 233 -10.21 0.43 17.64
C GLN A 233 -9.87 -0.29 18.95
N GLU A 234 -10.76 -1.15 19.45
CA GLU A 234 -10.54 -1.91 20.68
C GLU A 234 -9.45 -2.99 20.51
N LYS A 235 -9.47 -3.70 19.35
CA LYS A 235 -8.53 -4.82 19.10
C LYS A 235 -7.17 -4.36 18.60
N TRP A 236 -7.15 -3.34 17.75
CA TRP A 236 -5.93 -2.84 17.13
C TRP A 236 -5.97 -1.33 16.85
N PRO A 237 -5.74 -0.49 17.88
CA PRO A 237 -5.87 0.98 17.79
C PRO A 237 -5.09 1.62 16.64
N LEU A 238 -3.83 1.20 16.41
CA LEU A 238 -3.00 1.75 15.35
C LEU A 238 -3.54 1.42 13.95
N ALA A 239 -3.92 0.16 13.72
CA ALA A 239 -4.50 -0.24 12.43
C ALA A 239 -5.84 0.46 12.19
N PHE A 240 -6.68 0.60 13.21
CA PHE A 240 -7.93 1.35 13.11
C PHE A 240 -7.69 2.80 12.70
N GLU A 241 -6.77 3.50 13.36
CA GLU A 241 -6.43 4.90 13.04
C GLU A 241 -5.94 5.05 11.60
N LEU A 242 -4.98 4.21 11.18
CA LEU A 242 -4.39 4.28 9.85
C LEU A 242 -5.38 3.90 8.75
N LEU A 243 -6.21 2.88 8.97
CA LEU A 243 -7.23 2.43 8.02
C LEU A 243 -8.44 3.37 7.99
N ASN A 244 -8.79 4.00 9.09
CA ASN A 244 -9.82 5.04 9.09
C ASN A 244 -9.38 6.27 8.27
N ASN A 245 -8.06 6.51 8.21
CA ASN A 245 -7.40 7.59 7.47
C ASN A 245 -6.56 7.08 6.28
N VAL A 246 -7.05 6.08 5.54
CA VAL A 246 -6.32 5.47 4.41
C VAL A 246 -5.66 6.52 3.52
N GLY A 247 -4.37 6.33 3.25
CA GLY A 247 -3.57 7.25 2.44
C GLY A 247 -3.19 8.56 3.15
N GLY A 248 -3.55 8.73 4.42
CA GLY A 248 -3.24 9.91 5.23
C GLY A 248 -3.83 11.21 4.66
N ALA A 249 -3.24 12.34 4.98
CA ALA A 249 -3.70 13.66 4.54
C ALA A 249 -3.73 13.82 3.01
N SER A 250 -2.80 13.19 2.29
CA SER A 250 -2.75 13.21 0.82
C SER A 250 -3.79 12.32 0.14
N LYS A 251 -4.43 11.41 0.91
CA LYS A 251 -5.33 10.36 0.39
C LYS A 251 -4.68 9.58 -0.76
N SER A 252 -3.39 9.29 -0.64
CA SER A 252 -2.58 8.60 -1.65
C SER A 252 -1.61 7.65 -0.97
N GLY A 253 -1.16 6.64 -1.68
CA GLY A 253 -0.19 5.69 -1.16
C GLY A 253 0.25 4.69 -2.21
N VAL A 254 1.14 3.80 -1.83
CA VAL A 254 1.70 2.79 -2.73
C VAL A 254 0.70 1.67 -3.00
N ILE A 255 0.89 0.98 -4.13
CA ILE A 255 0.29 -0.32 -4.44
C ILE A 255 1.31 -1.40 -4.07
N GLY A 256 0.86 -2.48 -3.45
CA GLY A 256 1.72 -3.58 -3.04
C GLY A 256 1.09 -4.96 -3.21
N PHE A 257 1.97 -5.98 -3.27
CA PHE A 257 1.61 -7.40 -3.32
C PHE A 257 2.19 -8.12 -2.09
N GLN A 258 1.35 -8.94 -1.47
CA GLN A 258 1.68 -9.57 -0.19
C GLN A 258 2.62 -10.75 -0.35
N ASP A 259 3.64 -10.80 0.51
CA ASP A 259 4.34 -12.01 0.93
C ASP A 259 3.58 -12.66 2.09
N HIS A 260 2.74 -13.65 1.80
CA HIS A 260 2.09 -14.46 2.83
C HIS A 260 2.80 -15.82 3.05
N GLY A 261 3.91 -16.06 2.34
CA GLY A 261 4.68 -17.30 2.41
C GLY A 261 4.29 -18.35 1.37
N ASP A 262 3.32 -18.08 0.52
CA ASP A 262 2.83 -18.99 -0.52
C ASP A 262 3.16 -18.47 -1.92
N ASP A 263 3.35 -19.40 -2.88
CA ASP A 263 3.67 -19.02 -4.26
C ASP A 263 2.49 -18.28 -4.90
N VAL A 264 2.74 -17.08 -5.40
CA VAL A 264 1.81 -16.27 -6.20
C VAL A 264 2.51 -15.73 -7.45
N TRP A 265 1.79 -15.67 -8.56
CA TRP A 265 2.24 -15.11 -9.82
C TRP A 265 1.34 -13.96 -10.23
N LEU A 266 1.95 -12.88 -10.71
CA LEU A 266 1.28 -11.66 -11.13
C LEU A 266 1.83 -11.21 -12.48
N LYS A 267 0.97 -10.82 -13.41
CA LYS A 267 1.38 -10.31 -14.72
C LYS A 267 0.42 -9.26 -15.26
N ASN A 268 0.79 -8.62 -16.37
CA ASN A 268 -0.03 -7.61 -17.05
C ASN A 268 -0.47 -6.49 -16.10
N ILE A 269 0.46 -6.01 -15.24
CA ILE A 269 0.16 -5.03 -14.21
C ILE A 269 0.19 -3.63 -14.82
N THR A 270 -0.97 -2.99 -14.88
CA THR A 270 -1.13 -1.65 -15.43
C THR A 270 -1.92 -0.74 -14.51
N VAL A 271 -1.63 0.55 -14.54
CA VAL A 271 -2.38 1.57 -13.77
C VAL A 271 -2.74 2.75 -14.68
N LYS A 272 -4.03 3.05 -14.74
CA LYS A 272 -4.54 4.29 -15.31
C LYS A 272 -4.79 5.28 -14.18
N VAL A 273 -4.11 6.41 -14.19
CA VAL A 273 -4.36 7.52 -13.27
C VAL A 273 -5.62 8.27 -13.71
N LEU A 274 -6.54 8.54 -12.76
CA LEU A 274 -7.83 9.17 -12.97
C LEU A 274 -7.84 10.65 -12.55
#